data_0a5b08ac5497c73cc84348d08c06ca62
#
_entry.id   0a5b08ac5497c73cc84348d08c06ca62
#
_cell.length_a   1.000
_cell.length_b   1.000
_cell.length_c   1.000
_cell.angle_alpha   90.00
_cell.angle_beta   90.00
_cell.angle_gamma   90.00
#
_symmetry.space_group_name_H-M   'P 1'
#
loop_
_entity.id
_entity.type
_entity.pdbx_description
1 polymer ?
#
loop_
_entity_poly.entity_id
_entity_poly.type
_entity_poly.pdbx_seq_one_letter_code
_entity_poly.pdbx_strand_id
1 'polypeptide(L)'
;QKFRDFEVSEGVTVRQLQLKLFEIFKYFKKICEDNNLTYWCGGGTMLGAVRHKGFIPWDDDLDVFMPRKDYEILYHKWNEIADTSHYVLVRTDKEHNYHHTAMNLVDIQSTYVNRHNENEDIYHGCYIDIIPFEGCPKSKIARGFQIYHSIMYSVFNCQRLPDNQGRFLRWPVKFLLGLIKNPALRFKIWTYHQKQMTKYDFYTSCYVKETISSFKGLFRLYERHCFDTIDADFEGIKVKIPAGYDFYMKKIYGDYMNIPKNLNMDMKNRYGVIKYVNLNEPYKNFRGVKYLVERKK
;
A
#
# COMPACT_ATOMS: atom_id res chain seq x y z
N GLN A 1 24.79 -0.11 -7.81
CA GLN A 1 24.59 -0.16 -9.27
C GLN A 1 24.04 -1.52 -9.71
N LYS A 2 24.66 -2.65 -9.34
CA LYS A 2 24.23 -4.04 -9.70
C LYS A 2 22.74 -4.30 -9.53
N PHE A 3 22.09 -3.78 -8.49
CA PHE A 3 20.66 -3.97 -8.26
C PHE A 3 19.79 -3.11 -9.19
N ARG A 4 20.22 -1.87 -9.44
CA ARG A 4 19.48 -0.93 -10.29
C ARG A 4 19.44 -1.35 -11.76
N ASP A 5 20.50 -2.02 -12.20
CA ASP A 5 20.66 -2.50 -13.57
C ASP A 5 20.04 -3.91 -13.77
N PHE A 6 19.50 -4.52 -12.71
CA PHE A 6 18.84 -5.82 -12.82
C PHE A 6 17.52 -5.67 -13.60
N GLU A 7 17.35 -6.56 -14.59
CA GLU A 7 16.16 -6.59 -15.45
C GLU A 7 15.02 -7.34 -14.76
N VAL A 8 13.93 -6.63 -14.46
CA VAL A 8 12.72 -7.19 -13.81
C VAL A 8 11.73 -7.76 -14.81
N SER A 9 11.81 -7.28 -16.06
CA SER A 9 11.04 -7.75 -17.23
C SER A 9 11.84 -7.44 -18.47
N GLU A 10 11.50 -8.02 -19.61
CA GLU A 10 12.20 -7.80 -20.89
C GLU A 10 12.34 -6.30 -21.21
N GLY A 11 13.58 -5.82 -21.21
CA GLY A 11 13.91 -4.42 -21.49
C GLY A 11 13.62 -3.43 -20.36
N VAL A 12 13.19 -3.88 -19.17
CA VAL A 12 12.88 -3.01 -18.04
C VAL A 12 13.73 -3.36 -16.82
N THR A 13 14.58 -2.42 -16.40
CA THR A 13 15.40 -2.55 -15.19
C THR A 13 14.67 -2.08 -13.93
N VAL A 14 15.18 -2.50 -12.75
CA VAL A 14 14.71 -1.98 -11.44
C VAL A 14 14.71 -0.46 -11.43
N ARG A 15 15.77 0.17 -11.95
CA ARG A 15 15.86 1.64 -11.95
C ARG A 15 14.81 2.30 -12.84
N GLN A 16 14.51 1.73 -13.98
CA GLN A 16 13.45 2.26 -14.85
C GLN A 16 12.08 2.14 -14.19
N LEU A 17 11.81 1.00 -13.53
CA LEU A 17 10.59 0.84 -12.74
C LEU A 17 10.52 1.88 -11.61
N GLN A 18 11.61 2.06 -10.82
CA GLN A 18 11.67 3.09 -9.77
C GLN A 18 11.36 4.49 -10.31
N LEU A 19 11.89 4.85 -11.46
CA LEU A 19 11.62 6.16 -12.08
C LEU A 19 10.14 6.30 -12.47
N LYS A 20 9.52 5.24 -12.95
CA LYS A 20 8.07 5.22 -13.26
C LYS A 20 7.24 5.40 -11.98
N LEU A 21 7.55 4.68 -10.91
CA LEU A 21 6.89 4.85 -9.63
C LEU A 21 7.09 6.27 -9.06
N PHE A 22 8.25 6.86 -9.29
CA PHE A 22 8.54 8.24 -8.89
C PHE A 22 7.70 9.26 -9.67
N GLU A 23 7.40 9.03 -10.95
CA GLU A 23 6.47 9.85 -11.73
C GLU A 23 5.07 9.82 -11.14
N ILE A 24 4.56 8.63 -10.82
CA ILE A 24 3.25 8.45 -10.17
C ILE A 24 3.24 9.17 -8.80
N PHE A 25 4.32 9.01 -8.03
CA PHE A 25 4.46 9.66 -6.72
C PHE A 25 4.50 11.20 -6.83
N LYS A 26 5.21 11.77 -7.81
CA LYS A 26 5.20 13.23 -8.03
C LYS A 26 3.81 13.75 -8.33
N TYR A 27 3.03 13.01 -9.11
CA TYR A 27 1.64 13.33 -9.39
C TYR A 27 0.79 13.26 -8.11
N PHE A 28 0.89 12.18 -7.34
CA PHE A 28 0.23 12.02 -6.05
C PHE A 28 0.57 13.17 -5.08
N LYS A 29 1.87 13.48 -4.95
CA LYS A 29 2.36 14.57 -4.12
C LYS A 29 1.70 15.90 -4.50
N LYS A 30 1.66 16.22 -5.79
CA LYS A 30 1.03 17.45 -6.30
C LYS A 30 -0.45 17.50 -5.93
N ILE A 31 -1.21 16.42 -6.15
CA ILE A 31 -2.63 16.35 -5.78
C ILE A 31 -2.83 16.56 -4.28
N CYS A 32 -2.00 15.94 -3.44
CA CYS A 32 -2.09 16.12 -1.99
C CYS A 32 -1.81 17.58 -1.57
N GLU A 33 -0.77 18.19 -2.12
CA GLU A 33 -0.39 19.57 -1.79
C GLU A 33 -1.43 20.58 -2.27
N ASP A 34 -1.93 20.43 -3.48
CA ASP A 34 -2.97 21.31 -4.06
C ASP A 34 -4.30 21.24 -3.26
N ASN A 35 -4.56 20.13 -2.58
CA ASN A 35 -5.79 19.88 -1.82
C ASN A 35 -5.60 19.89 -0.29
N ASN A 36 -4.43 20.28 0.22
CA ASN A 36 -4.08 20.31 1.64
C ASN A 36 -4.28 18.96 2.35
N LEU A 37 -3.94 17.86 1.68
CA LEU A 37 -4.00 16.51 2.23
C LEU A 37 -2.65 16.12 2.83
N THR A 38 -2.68 15.60 4.03
CA THR A 38 -1.48 15.11 4.73
C THR A 38 -1.08 13.75 4.20
N TYR A 39 0.21 13.59 3.87
CA TYR A 39 0.81 12.32 3.54
C TYR A 39 2.24 12.24 4.07
N TRP A 40 2.78 11.04 4.16
CA TRP A 40 4.20 10.77 4.45
C TRP A 40 4.69 9.62 3.57
N CYS A 41 5.96 9.64 3.19
CA CYS A 41 6.61 8.44 2.68
C CYS A 41 6.53 7.34 3.74
N GLY A 42 6.15 6.12 3.34
CA GLY A 42 5.97 4.97 4.20
C GLY A 42 7.09 3.94 4.08
N GLY A 43 7.13 2.99 4.96
CA GLY A 43 7.91 1.76 4.84
C GLY A 43 9.32 1.89 4.27
N GLY A 44 9.57 1.16 3.19
CA GLY A 44 10.81 1.19 2.41
C GLY A 44 11.11 2.54 1.79
N THR A 45 10.08 3.27 1.34
CA THR A 45 10.24 4.61 0.76
C THR A 45 10.78 5.61 1.77
N MET A 46 10.26 5.60 3.02
CA MET A 46 10.79 6.44 4.10
C MET A 46 12.24 6.07 4.44
N LEU A 47 12.55 4.78 4.52
CA LEU A 47 13.92 4.31 4.72
C LEU A 47 14.84 4.77 3.58
N GLY A 48 14.37 4.73 2.35
CA GLY A 48 15.05 5.25 1.18
C GLY A 48 15.34 6.75 1.30
N ALA A 49 14.35 7.56 1.67
CA ALA A 49 14.52 9.00 1.88
C ALA A 49 15.58 9.31 2.94
N VAL A 50 15.54 8.61 4.08
CA VAL A 50 16.48 8.86 5.20
C VAL A 50 17.89 8.40 4.88
N ARG A 51 18.06 7.17 4.38
CA ARG A 51 19.37 6.52 4.21
C ARG A 51 20.02 6.77 2.86
N HIS A 52 19.24 6.79 1.78
CA HIS A 52 19.74 6.83 0.41
C HIS A 52 19.45 8.14 -0.31
N LYS A 53 18.64 9.04 0.25
CA LYS A 53 18.12 10.25 -0.42
C LYS A 53 17.39 9.94 -1.73
N GLY A 54 16.77 8.75 -1.82
CA GLY A 54 16.10 8.20 -2.97
C GLY A 54 15.68 6.77 -2.72
N PHE A 55 15.35 6.03 -3.76
CA PHE A 55 15.02 4.62 -3.61
C PHE A 55 16.15 3.81 -2.98
N ILE A 56 15.79 2.85 -2.16
CA ILE A 56 16.67 1.74 -1.82
C ILE A 56 17.03 1.04 -3.14
N PRO A 57 18.33 0.76 -3.44
CA PRO A 57 18.74 0.32 -4.78
C PRO A 57 18.07 -0.94 -5.32
N TRP A 58 17.51 -1.76 -4.44
CA TRP A 58 16.82 -3.03 -4.76
C TRP A 58 15.32 -3.01 -4.49
N ASP A 59 14.72 -1.86 -4.22
CA ASP A 59 13.28 -1.73 -3.98
C ASP A 59 12.52 -1.54 -5.28
N ASP A 60 11.37 -2.19 -5.38
CA ASP A 60 10.51 -2.22 -6.57
C ASP A 60 9.09 -1.72 -6.28
N ASP A 61 8.90 -1.12 -5.12
CA ASP A 61 7.64 -0.53 -4.67
C ASP A 61 7.83 0.89 -4.12
N LEU A 62 6.72 1.59 -3.92
CA LEU A 62 6.67 2.90 -3.30
C LEU A 62 5.42 3.00 -2.44
N ASP A 63 5.64 3.18 -1.13
CA ASP A 63 4.59 3.28 -0.13
C ASP A 63 4.44 4.71 0.36
N VAL A 64 3.19 5.14 0.58
CA VAL A 64 2.86 6.37 1.28
C VAL A 64 1.86 6.10 2.41
N PHE A 65 1.96 6.85 3.47
CA PHE A 65 1.03 6.85 4.58
C PHE A 65 0.15 8.08 4.55
N MET A 66 -1.11 7.92 4.94
CA MET A 66 -2.04 9.04 5.09
C MET A 66 -2.89 8.87 6.37
N PRO A 67 -3.24 9.96 7.07
CA PRO A 67 -4.31 9.91 8.06
C PRO A 67 -5.61 9.42 7.42
N ARG A 68 -6.38 8.57 8.10
CA ARG A 68 -7.64 8.01 7.54
C ARG A 68 -8.56 9.08 6.95
N LYS A 69 -8.70 10.20 7.58
CA LYS A 69 -9.55 11.29 7.10
C LYS A 69 -9.11 11.81 5.72
N ASP A 70 -7.81 12.05 5.57
CA ASP A 70 -7.25 12.56 4.30
C ASP A 70 -7.29 11.48 3.20
N TYR A 71 -7.06 10.22 3.58
CA TYR A 71 -7.22 9.05 2.70
C TYR A 71 -8.65 8.96 2.13
N GLU A 72 -9.69 9.13 2.97
CA GLU A 72 -11.07 9.09 2.50
C GLU A 72 -11.42 10.33 1.65
N ILE A 73 -10.93 11.52 2.01
CA ILE A 73 -11.12 12.74 1.20
C ILE A 73 -10.49 12.53 -0.19
N LEU A 74 -9.26 12.03 -0.26
CA LEU A 74 -8.57 11.75 -1.52
C LEU A 74 -9.39 10.80 -2.40
N TYR A 75 -9.89 9.69 -1.82
CA TYR A 75 -10.66 8.70 -2.58
C TYR A 75 -11.96 9.28 -3.13
N HIS A 76 -12.73 9.98 -2.30
CA HIS A 76 -14.05 10.49 -2.71
C HIS A 76 -13.97 11.66 -3.68
N LYS A 77 -12.92 12.48 -3.59
CA LYS A 77 -12.71 13.62 -4.49
C LYS A 77 -11.90 13.29 -5.75
N TRP A 78 -11.36 12.09 -5.87
CA TRP A 78 -10.42 11.75 -6.93
C TRP A 78 -10.88 12.15 -8.33
N ASN A 79 -12.12 11.82 -8.68
CA ASN A 79 -12.68 12.12 -10.00
C ASN A 79 -12.88 13.63 -10.28
N GLU A 80 -12.83 14.46 -9.25
CA GLU A 80 -12.97 15.93 -9.38
C GLU A 80 -11.61 16.63 -9.50
N ILE A 81 -10.57 16.05 -8.88
CA ILE A 81 -9.26 16.70 -8.70
C ILE A 81 -8.14 16.09 -9.52
N ALA A 82 -8.35 14.94 -10.16
CA ALA A 82 -7.31 14.17 -10.82
C ALA A 82 -7.59 13.92 -12.31
N ASP A 83 -6.51 13.68 -13.06
CA ASP A 83 -6.59 13.18 -14.44
C ASP A 83 -6.91 11.68 -14.44
N THR A 84 -8.20 11.35 -14.51
CA THR A 84 -8.68 9.96 -14.52
C THR A 84 -8.48 9.26 -15.87
N SER A 85 -8.02 9.96 -16.91
CA SER A 85 -7.64 9.34 -18.19
C SER A 85 -6.25 8.68 -18.12
N HIS A 86 -5.44 9.05 -17.12
CA HIS A 86 -4.09 8.54 -16.92
C HIS A 86 -3.96 7.79 -15.60
N TYR A 87 -4.56 8.31 -14.53
CA TYR A 87 -4.42 7.78 -13.17
C TYR A 87 -5.76 7.38 -12.57
N VAL A 88 -5.82 6.18 -12.03
CA VAL A 88 -6.99 5.70 -11.30
C VAL A 88 -6.63 5.39 -9.85
N LEU A 89 -7.53 5.77 -8.95
CA LEU A 89 -7.38 5.48 -7.52
C LEU A 89 -8.31 4.34 -7.18
N VAL A 90 -7.75 3.22 -6.75
CA VAL A 90 -8.48 1.96 -6.60
C VAL A 90 -8.37 1.37 -5.21
N ARG A 91 -9.46 0.83 -4.73
CA ARG A 91 -9.57 0.00 -3.52
C ARG A 91 -10.78 -0.92 -3.65
N THR A 92 -10.84 -1.96 -2.83
CA THR A 92 -12.03 -2.82 -2.76
C THR A 92 -13.27 -1.99 -2.41
N ASP A 93 -14.31 -2.13 -3.20
CA ASP A 93 -15.61 -1.50 -2.98
C ASP A 93 -16.77 -2.52 -3.11
N LYS A 94 -18.00 -2.04 -3.19
CA LYS A 94 -19.19 -2.90 -3.30
C LYS A 94 -19.25 -3.69 -4.62
N GLU A 95 -18.70 -3.14 -5.68
CA GLU A 95 -18.83 -3.66 -7.02
C GLU A 95 -17.60 -4.46 -7.45
N HIS A 96 -16.42 -4.08 -6.93
CA HIS A 96 -15.13 -4.67 -7.26
C HIS A 96 -14.32 -5.07 -6.04
N ASN A 97 -13.79 -6.28 -6.07
CA ASN A 97 -12.82 -6.74 -5.09
C ASN A 97 -11.41 -6.66 -5.69
N TYR A 98 -10.58 -5.78 -5.12
CA TYR A 98 -9.18 -5.65 -5.49
C TYR A 98 -8.27 -6.64 -4.78
N HIS A 99 -8.81 -7.43 -3.85
CA HIS A 99 -8.05 -8.39 -3.05
C HIS A 99 -6.86 -7.77 -2.29
N HIS A 100 -6.92 -6.47 -2.05
CA HIS A 100 -5.88 -5.69 -1.39
C HIS A 100 -6.49 -4.71 -0.39
N THR A 101 -5.87 -4.57 0.79
CA THR A 101 -6.39 -3.71 1.87
C THR A 101 -5.99 -2.25 1.74
N ALA A 102 -4.83 -1.98 1.11
CA ALA A 102 -4.40 -0.62 0.80
C ALA A 102 -5.13 -0.10 -0.46
N MET A 103 -5.15 1.21 -0.61
CA MET A 103 -5.55 1.87 -1.84
C MET A 103 -4.34 1.98 -2.75
N ASN A 104 -4.53 1.78 -4.06
CA ASN A 104 -3.48 1.94 -5.05
C ASN A 104 -3.77 3.11 -5.95
N LEU A 105 -2.76 3.92 -6.21
CA LEU A 105 -2.77 4.87 -7.30
C LEU A 105 -2.08 4.23 -8.50
N VAL A 106 -2.85 3.93 -9.53
CA VAL A 106 -2.41 3.16 -10.70
C VAL A 106 -2.29 4.05 -11.93
N ASP A 107 -1.16 3.97 -12.62
CA ASP A 107 -0.98 4.51 -13.96
C ASP A 107 -1.51 3.53 -14.99
N ILE A 108 -2.67 3.84 -15.60
CA ILE A 108 -3.34 2.97 -16.57
C ILE A 108 -2.73 3.02 -17.97
N GLN A 109 -1.76 3.90 -18.21
CA GLN A 109 -0.98 3.97 -19.45
C GLN A 109 0.28 3.10 -19.41
N SER A 110 0.46 2.34 -18.34
CA SER A 110 1.54 1.38 -18.16
C SER A 110 1.00 -0.03 -17.89
N THR A 111 1.88 -1.02 -17.94
CA THR A 111 1.57 -2.42 -17.60
C THR A 111 2.50 -2.89 -16.49
N TYR A 112 1.93 -3.47 -15.44
CA TYR A 112 2.63 -4.19 -14.39
C TYR A 112 1.80 -5.39 -13.96
N VAL A 113 2.23 -6.58 -14.34
CA VAL A 113 1.51 -7.84 -14.07
C VAL A 113 2.27 -8.64 -13.05
N ASN A 114 1.64 -8.89 -11.90
CA ASN A 114 2.16 -9.74 -10.85
C ASN A 114 1.54 -11.15 -10.98
N ARG A 115 2.35 -12.20 -10.85
CA ARG A 115 1.90 -13.61 -10.94
C ARG A 115 0.83 -13.98 -9.93
N HIS A 116 0.80 -13.31 -8.77
CA HIS A 116 -0.21 -13.57 -7.73
C HIS A 116 -1.61 -13.08 -8.10
N ASN A 117 -1.72 -12.09 -9.00
CA ASN A 117 -2.99 -11.49 -9.38
C ASN A 117 -3.23 -11.43 -10.88
N GLU A 118 -2.39 -12.08 -11.69
CA GLU A 118 -2.47 -12.05 -13.17
C GLU A 118 -3.81 -12.48 -13.75
N ASN A 119 -4.59 -13.26 -12.99
CA ASN A 119 -5.91 -13.75 -13.39
C ASN A 119 -7.07 -12.98 -12.73
N GLU A 120 -6.79 -11.89 -12.05
CA GLU A 120 -7.80 -11.09 -11.38
C GLU A 120 -8.25 -9.93 -12.30
N ASP A 121 -9.53 -9.58 -12.16
CA ASP A 121 -10.12 -8.46 -12.89
C ASP A 121 -9.82 -7.15 -12.14
N ILE A 122 -8.59 -6.65 -12.31
CA ILE A 122 -8.06 -5.44 -11.67
C ILE A 122 -7.31 -4.60 -12.69
N TYR A 123 -6.93 -3.37 -12.32
CA TYR A 123 -6.00 -2.56 -13.11
C TYR A 123 -4.57 -3.09 -12.95
N HIS A 124 -3.95 -3.53 -14.03
CA HIS A 124 -2.58 -4.08 -14.06
C HIS A 124 -1.54 -3.04 -14.53
N GLY A 125 -1.67 -1.80 -14.11
CA GLY A 125 -0.69 -0.73 -14.35
C GLY A 125 0.36 -0.66 -13.24
N CYS A 126 1.44 0.12 -13.47
CA CYS A 126 2.35 0.49 -12.40
C CYS A 126 1.62 1.31 -11.34
N TYR A 127 1.92 1.10 -10.06
CA TYR A 127 1.16 1.72 -8.97
C TYR A 127 2.03 2.03 -7.75
N ILE A 128 1.52 2.89 -6.90
CA ILE A 128 2.04 3.12 -5.55
C ILE A 128 0.97 2.75 -4.52
N ASP A 129 1.42 2.28 -3.35
CA ASP A 129 0.55 1.91 -2.25
C ASP A 129 0.26 3.10 -1.33
N ILE A 130 -1.02 3.30 -1.02
CA ILE A 130 -1.49 4.34 -0.09
C ILE A 130 -2.09 3.64 1.12
N ILE A 131 -1.42 3.76 2.26
CA ILE A 131 -1.71 3.04 3.48
C ILE A 131 -2.28 4.01 4.52
N PRO A 132 -3.50 3.80 5.03
CA PRO A 132 -4.09 4.67 6.02
C PRO A 132 -3.53 4.40 7.43
N PHE A 133 -3.39 5.48 8.20
CA PHE A 133 -3.13 5.47 9.64
C PHE A 133 -4.37 5.92 10.38
N GLU A 134 -4.73 5.21 11.43
CA GLU A 134 -5.87 5.49 12.28
C GLU A 134 -5.45 5.94 13.67
N GLY A 135 -6.34 6.68 14.31
CA GLY A 135 -6.28 6.88 15.74
C GLY A 135 -6.42 5.55 16.50
N CYS A 136 -5.85 5.47 17.67
CA CYS A 136 -5.84 4.30 18.52
C CYS A 136 -6.28 4.66 19.95
N PRO A 137 -7.19 3.88 20.56
CA PRO A 137 -7.69 4.18 21.90
C PRO A 137 -6.60 3.96 22.98
N LYS A 138 -6.69 4.70 24.10
CA LYS A 138 -5.80 4.54 25.25
C LYS A 138 -6.00 3.18 25.95
N SER A 139 -7.23 2.70 26.02
CA SER A 139 -7.58 1.44 26.68
C SER A 139 -6.99 0.23 25.93
N LYS A 140 -6.29 -0.64 26.63
CA LYS A 140 -5.74 -1.90 26.08
C LYS A 140 -6.85 -2.83 25.56
N ILE A 141 -8.00 -2.87 26.27
CA ILE A 141 -9.15 -3.68 25.87
C ILE A 141 -9.73 -3.15 24.55
N ALA A 142 -9.95 -1.84 24.44
CA ALA A 142 -10.47 -1.23 23.22
C ALA A 142 -9.50 -1.39 22.04
N ARG A 143 -8.18 -1.39 22.28
CA ARG A 143 -7.16 -1.74 21.28
C ARG A 143 -7.27 -3.17 20.79
N GLY A 144 -7.53 -4.10 21.72
CA GLY A 144 -7.78 -5.50 21.37
C GLY A 144 -8.98 -5.64 20.41
N PHE A 145 -10.08 -4.94 20.68
CA PHE A 145 -11.23 -4.90 19.77
C PHE A 145 -10.88 -4.23 18.43
N GLN A 146 -10.11 -3.14 18.42
CA GLN A 146 -9.66 -2.52 17.17
C GLN A 146 -8.84 -3.50 16.32
N ILE A 147 -7.91 -4.25 16.93
CA ILE A 147 -7.11 -5.29 16.25
C ILE A 147 -8.02 -6.41 15.71
N TYR A 148 -8.99 -6.89 16.51
CA TYR A 148 -9.98 -7.88 16.04
C TYR A 148 -10.72 -7.39 14.79
N HIS A 149 -11.21 -6.14 14.83
CA HIS A 149 -11.91 -5.56 13.68
C HIS A 149 -10.99 -5.39 12.47
N SER A 150 -9.70 -5.05 12.66
CA SER A 150 -8.70 -4.98 11.58
C SER A 150 -8.46 -6.33 10.92
N ILE A 151 -8.38 -7.41 11.70
CA ILE A 151 -8.21 -8.78 11.18
C ILE A 151 -9.45 -9.18 10.37
N MET A 152 -10.64 -9.01 10.91
CA MET A 152 -11.89 -9.36 10.24
C MET A 152 -12.09 -8.52 8.96
N TYR A 153 -11.76 -7.22 9.00
CA TYR A 153 -11.74 -6.38 7.81
C TYR A 153 -10.82 -6.96 6.73
N SER A 154 -9.56 -7.26 7.10
CA SER A 154 -8.58 -7.78 6.14
C SER A 154 -9.03 -9.11 5.51
N VAL A 155 -9.59 -10.02 6.29
CA VAL A 155 -10.08 -11.32 5.80
C VAL A 155 -11.20 -11.15 4.77
N PHE A 156 -12.21 -10.33 5.09
CA PHE A 156 -13.39 -10.19 4.23
C PHE A 156 -13.22 -9.15 3.12
N ASN A 157 -12.23 -8.24 3.23
CA ASN A 157 -11.86 -7.32 2.17
C ASN A 157 -10.98 -8.01 1.13
N CYS A 158 -9.84 -8.61 1.53
CA CYS A 158 -8.94 -9.30 0.60
C CYS A 158 -9.56 -10.57 0.00
N GLN A 159 -10.34 -11.30 0.79
CA GLN A 159 -10.96 -12.58 0.38
C GLN A 159 -9.95 -13.60 -0.17
N ARG A 160 -8.69 -13.50 0.27
CA ARG A 160 -7.59 -14.41 -0.05
C ARG A 160 -7.08 -15.11 1.19
N LEU A 161 -6.48 -16.27 1.00
CA LEU A 161 -5.75 -16.94 2.06
C LEU A 161 -4.42 -16.23 2.28
N PRO A 162 -4.01 -15.96 3.53
CA PRO A 162 -2.72 -15.35 3.81
C PRO A 162 -1.59 -16.30 3.39
N ASP A 163 -0.70 -15.81 2.51
CA ASP A 163 0.39 -16.63 1.97
C ASP A 163 1.62 -16.65 2.89
N ASN A 164 1.90 -15.55 3.60
CA ASN A 164 3.12 -15.38 4.39
C ASN A 164 2.93 -15.42 5.91
N GLN A 165 1.76 -15.81 6.44
CA GLN A 165 1.44 -15.74 7.87
C GLN A 165 1.32 -17.09 8.57
N GLY A 166 1.86 -18.16 7.96
CA GLY A 166 1.88 -19.52 8.52
C GLY A 166 0.56 -20.29 8.38
N ARG A 167 0.64 -21.63 8.53
CA ARG A 167 -0.52 -22.54 8.39
C ARG A 167 -1.62 -22.27 9.42
N PHE A 168 -1.27 -21.75 10.59
CA PHE A 168 -2.21 -21.51 11.69
C PHE A 168 -3.32 -20.49 11.36
N LEU A 169 -3.01 -19.43 10.61
CA LEU A 169 -3.99 -18.43 10.20
C LEU A 169 -4.77 -18.82 8.93
N ARG A 170 -4.21 -19.70 8.10
CA ARG A 170 -4.88 -20.12 6.85
C ARG A 170 -6.16 -20.93 7.09
N TRP A 171 -6.17 -21.83 8.10
CA TRP A 171 -7.31 -22.68 8.37
C TRP A 171 -8.57 -21.92 8.84
N PRO A 172 -8.49 -21.02 9.85
CA PRO A 172 -9.62 -20.21 10.25
C PRO A 172 -10.15 -19.32 9.12
N VAL A 173 -9.24 -18.69 8.34
CA VAL A 173 -9.64 -17.85 7.21
C VAL A 173 -10.33 -18.67 6.12
N LYS A 174 -9.78 -19.85 5.77
CA LYS A 174 -10.41 -20.76 4.80
C LYS A 174 -11.81 -21.19 5.25
N PHE A 175 -11.96 -21.50 6.53
CA PHE A 175 -13.25 -21.88 7.10
C PHE A 175 -14.26 -20.72 7.04
N LEU A 176 -13.90 -19.52 7.49
CA LEU A 176 -14.75 -18.33 7.45
C LEU A 176 -15.17 -17.96 6.02
N LEU A 177 -14.23 -17.92 5.08
CA LEU A 177 -14.52 -17.62 3.69
C LEU A 177 -15.31 -18.75 2.99
N GLY A 178 -15.17 -19.99 3.46
CA GLY A 178 -15.94 -21.14 2.99
C GLY A 178 -17.39 -21.12 3.46
N LEU A 179 -17.64 -20.67 4.70
CA LEU A 179 -18.98 -20.52 5.27
C LEU A 179 -19.76 -19.37 4.66
N ILE A 180 -19.10 -18.24 4.44
CA ILE A 180 -19.71 -17.00 3.97
C ILE A 180 -19.33 -16.78 2.52
N LYS A 181 -20.09 -17.39 1.59
CA LYS A 181 -19.82 -17.29 0.14
C LYS A 181 -20.52 -16.11 -0.54
N ASN A 182 -21.60 -15.60 0.07
CA ASN A 182 -22.39 -14.50 -0.51
C ASN A 182 -21.58 -13.19 -0.54
N PRO A 183 -21.32 -12.60 -1.73
CA PRO A 183 -20.51 -11.37 -1.84
C PRO A 183 -21.12 -10.17 -1.11
N ALA A 184 -22.46 -10.02 -1.15
CA ALA A 184 -23.16 -8.93 -0.47
C ALA A 184 -23.05 -9.05 1.06
N LEU A 185 -23.04 -10.27 1.60
CA LEU A 185 -22.82 -10.50 3.03
C LEU A 185 -21.35 -10.21 3.40
N ARG A 186 -20.38 -10.65 2.58
CA ARG A 186 -18.96 -10.31 2.79
C ARG A 186 -18.75 -8.81 2.79
N PHE A 187 -19.37 -8.08 1.85
CA PHE A 187 -19.34 -6.63 1.79
C PHE A 187 -19.88 -5.99 3.09
N LYS A 188 -21.03 -6.42 3.58
CA LYS A 188 -21.60 -5.92 4.84
C LYS A 188 -20.69 -6.19 6.03
N ILE A 189 -20.05 -7.36 6.09
CA ILE A 189 -19.15 -7.74 7.18
C ILE A 189 -17.93 -6.84 7.17
N TRP A 190 -17.18 -6.75 6.06
CA TRP A 190 -15.96 -5.94 6.04
C TRP A 190 -16.25 -4.46 6.22
N THR A 191 -17.36 -3.93 5.69
CA THR A 191 -17.77 -2.53 5.89
C THR A 191 -18.09 -2.25 7.37
N TYR A 192 -18.76 -3.17 8.05
CA TYR A 192 -18.98 -3.05 9.49
C TYR A 192 -17.65 -3.01 10.26
N HIS A 193 -16.74 -3.94 9.97
CA HIS A 193 -15.46 -4.00 10.64
C HIS A 193 -14.57 -2.78 10.31
N GLN A 194 -14.61 -2.30 9.08
CA GLN A 194 -13.95 -1.04 8.70
C GLN A 194 -14.44 0.12 9.57
N LYS A 195 -15.75 0.30 9.67
CA LYS A 195 -16.34 1.36 10.51
C LYS A 195 -15.91 1.24 11.98
N GLN A 196 -15.78 0.04 12.51
CA GLN A 196 -15.36 -0.16 13.90
C GLN A 196 -13.87 0.08 14.11
N MET A 197 -13.00 -0.35 13.19
CA MET A 197 -11.55 -0.17 13.34
C MET A 197 -11.11 1.29 13.12
N THR A 198 -11.87 2.07 12.31
CA THR A 198 -11.54 3.45 11.95
C THR A 198 -12.27 4.51 12.79
N LYS A 199 -13.01 4.11 13.82
CA LYS A 199 -13.82 5.04 14.62
C LYS A 199 -13.03 6.04 15.46
N TYR A 200 -11.73 5.80 15.64
CA TYR A 200 -10.85 6.70 16.40
C TYR A 200 -10.15 7.62 15.42
N ASP A 201 -10.40 8.92 15.57
CA ASP A 201 -9.80 9.92 14.70
C ASP A 201 -8.30 10.05 14.94
N PHE A 202 -7.53 10.15 13.85
CA PHE A 202 -6.07 10.25 13.88
C PHE A 202 -5.59 11.51 14.61
N TYR A 203 -6.22 12.65 14.36
CA TYR A 203 -5.75 13.94 14.83
C TYR A 203 -6.04 14.19 16.34
N THR A 204 -7.11 13.58 16.84
CA THR A 204 -7.53 13.75 18.25
C THR A 204 -7.07 12.63 19.18
N SER A 205 -6.56 11.53 18.63
CA SER A 205 -6.05 10.40 19.40
C SER A 205 -4.63 10.67 19.90
N CYS A 206 -4.30 10.19 21.12
CA CYS A 206 -2.92 10.23 21.64
C CYS A 206 -2.02 9.22 20.93
N TYR A 207 -2.58 8.13 20.47
CA TYR A 207 -1.88 7.05 19.78
C TYR A 207 -2.44 6.82 18.40
N VAL A 208 -1.57 6.40 17.48
CA VAL A 208 -1.91 6.07 16.11
C VAL A 208 -1.27 4.75 15.70
N LYS A 209 -1.81 4.11 14.67
CA LYS A 209 -1.32 2.82 14.17
C LYS A 209 -1.77 2.53 12.75
N GLU A 210 -1.10 1.59 12.10
CA GLU A 210 -1.57 0.93 10.90
C GLU A 210 -2.62 -0.13 11.26
N THR A 211 -3.79 -0.11 10.65
CA THR A 211 -4.84 -1.11 10.88
C THR A 211 -4.93 -2.12 9.75
N ILE A 212 -4.19 -1.93 8.66
CA ILE A 212 -4.12 -2.83 7.50
C ILE A 212 -2.70 -3.38 7.30
N SER A 213 -1.97 -3.57 8.35
CA SER A 213 -0.59 -4.06 8.34
C SER A 213 -0.51 -5.59 8.50
N SER A 214 0.72 -6.13 8.44
CA SER A 214 0.97 -7.52 8.82
C SER A 214 0.47 -7.80 10.24
N PHE A 215 0.23 -9.07 10.56
CA PHE A 215 -0.26 -9.46 11.90
C PHE A 215 0.59 -8.85 13.02
N LYS A 216 1.93 -8.91 12.91
CA LYS A 216 2.83 -8.27 13.88
C LYS A 216 2.69 -6.73 13.86
N GLY A 217 2.45 -6.14 12.70
CA GLY A 217 2.24 -4.70 12.54
C GLY A 217 1.01 -4.19 13.26
N LEU A 218 -0.06 -4.99 13.33
CA LEU A 218 -1.29 -4.63 14.04
C LEU A 218 -1.09 -4.38 15.55
N PHE A 219 -0.01 -4.86 16.14
CA PHE A 219 0.33 -4.63 17.56
C PHE A 219 1.26 -3.43 17.77
N ARG A 220 1.77 -2.81 16.70
CA ARG A 220 2.61 -1.62 16.80
C ARG A 220 1.75 -0.42 17.17
N LEU A 221 2.27 0.40 18.06
CA LEU A 221 1.62 1.59 18.56
C LEU A 221 2.62 2.74 18.55
N TYR A 222 2.18 3.89 18.11
CA TYR A 222 2.98 5.10 18.02
C TYR A 222 2.25 6.25 18.71
N GLU A 223 2.97 7.16 19.32
CA GLU A 223 2.39 8.41 19.77
C GLU A 223 2.08 9.30 18.56
N ARG A 224 0.95 9.98 18.59
CA ARG A 224 0.50 10.78 17.43
C ARG A 224 1.53 11.82 17.00
N HIS A 225 2.21 12.48 17.95
CA HIS A 225 3.20 13.50 17.63
C HIS A 225 4.41 12.95 16.85
N CYS A 226 4.69 11.64 16.90
CA CYS A 226 5.69 11.02 16.05
C CYS A 226 5.37 11.18 14.56
N PHE A 227 4.11 11.45 14.22
CA PHE A 227 3.63 11.69 12.86
C PHE A 227 3.40 13.18 12.56
N ASP A 228 4.01 14.09 13.32
CA ASP A 228 4.16 15.47 12.86
C ASP A 228 5.06 15.48 11.62
N THR A 229 4.79 16.39 10.68
CA THR A 229 5.40 16.33 9.35
C THR A 229 6.71 17.10 9.29
N ILE A 230 7.74 16.48 8.74
CA ILE A 230 9.01 17.13 8.39
C ILE A 230 9.39 16.82 6.94
N ASP A 231 10.31 17.63 6.39
CA ASP A 231 10.84 17.43 5.04
C ASP A 231 12.07 16.51 5.04
N ALA A 232 12.16 15.68 4.00
CA ALA A 232 13.35 14.89 3.68
C ALA A 232 13.65 15.00 2.16
N ASP A 233 14.86 14.61 1.77
CA ASP A 233 15.23 14.54 0.36
C ASP A 233 14.92 13.15 -0.21
N PHE A 234 14.34 13.11 -1.41
CA PHE A 234 14.09 11.87 -2.15
C PHE A 234 14.17 12.12 -3.65
N GLU A 235 15.09 11.47 -4.34
CA GLU A 235 15.30 11.62 -5.81
C GLU A 235 15.36 13.08 -6.28
N GLY A 236 15.99 13.94 -5.48
CA GLY A 236 16.22 15.36 -5.82
C GLY A 236 15.04 16.30 -5.51
N ILE A 237 13.96 15.82 -4.91
CA ILE A 237 12.85 16.66 -4.44
C ILE A 237 12.65 16.57 -2.92
N LYS A 238 11.94 17.52 -2.34
CA LYS A 238 11.48 17.44 -0.95
C LYS A 238 10.21 16.60 -0.86
N VAL A 239 10.21 15.67 0.09
CA VAL A 239 9.08 14.80 0.42
C VAL A 239 8.75 14.91 1.90
N LYS A 240 7.57 14.49 2.29
CA LYS A 240 7.13 14.48 3.69
C LYS A 240 7.42 13.14 4.34
N ILE A 241 7.99 13.18 5.56
CA ILE A 241 8.17 12.02 6.42
C ILE A 241 7.70 12.36 7.84
N PRO A 242 7.36 11.35 8.69
CA PRO A 242 7.03 11.59 10.09
C PRO A 242 8.25 12.11 10.88
N ALA A 243 8.07 13.08 11.78
CA ALA A 243 9.14 13.59 12.64
C ALA A 243 9.75 12.50 13.53
N GLY A 244 8.93 11.54 13.98
CA GLY A 244 9.37 10.36 14.73
C GLY A 244 9.88 9.20 13.87
N TYR A 245 10.35 9.46 12.66
CA TYR A 245 10.81 8.42 11.72
C TYR A 245 11.86 7.47 12.32
N ASP A 246 12.77 7.97 13.15
CA ASP A 246 13.82 7.17 13.76
C ASP A 246 13.23 6.10 14.70
N PHE A 247 12.28 6.50 15.55
CA PHE A 247 11.56 5.56 16.42
C PHE A 247 10.78 4.52 15.60
N TYR A 248 10.07 4.95 14.56
CA TYR A 248 9.34 4.08 13.66
C TYR A 248 10.28 3.07 12.97
N MET A 249 11.38 3.56 12.39
CA MET A 249 12.35 2.74 11.66
C MET A 249 13.05 1.71 12.57
N LYS A 250 13.50 2.12 13.74
CA LYS A 250 14.10 1.21 14.73
C LYS A 250 13.16 0.09 15.15
N LYS A 251 11.87 0.42 15.28
CA LYS A 251 10.84 -0.56 15.68
C LYS A 251 10.57 -1.61 14.60
N ILE A 252 10.74 -1.27 13.34
CA ILE A 252 10.46 -2.15 12.19
C ILE A 252 11.71 -2.86 11.71
N TYR A 253 12.80 -2.12 11.53
CA TYR A 253 14.02 -2.58 10.85
C TYR A 253 15.22 -2.73 11.78
N GLY A 254 15.09 -2.38 13.07
CA GLY A 254 16.23 -2.40 14.01
C GLY A 254 17.28 -1.36 13.64
N ASP A 255 18.51 -1.79 13.44
CA ASP A 255 19.63 -0.93 13.00
C ASP A 255 19.53 -0.64 11.49
N TYR A 256 18.56 0.21 11.15
CA TYR A 256 18.15 0.46 9.77
C TYR A 256 19.18 1.28 8.95
N MET A 257 20.08 2.01 9.62
CA MET A 257 21.11 2.78 8.92
C MET A 257 22.20 1.88 8.33
N ASN A 258 22.43 0.72 8.91
CA ASN A 258 23.37 -0.26 8.39
C ASN A 258 22.70 -1.14 7.32
N ILE A 259 23.35 -1.21 6.16
CA ILE A 259 22.94 -2.14 5.11
C ILE A 259 23.27 -3.57 5.56
N PRO A 260 22.30 -4.50 5.55
CA PRO A 260 22.57 -5.89 5.94
C PRO A 260 23.74 -6.48 5.14
N LYS A 261 24.75 -7.03 5.85
CA LYS A 261 25.96 -7.58 5.22
C LYS A 261 25.68 -8.79 4.31
N ASN A 262 24.60 -9.52 4.60
CA ASN A 262 24.20 -10.73 3.86
C ASN A 262 23.12 -10.43 2.82
N LEU A 263 23.23 -9.31 2.09
CA LEU A 263 22.43 -9.03 0.90
C LEU A 263 22.80 -9.98 -0.26
N ASN A 264 22.92 -11.29 0.01
CA ASN A 264 22.77 -12.31 -1.03
C ASN A 264 21.29 -12.36 -1.41
N MET A 265 20.80 -11.22 -1.93
CA MET A 265 19.48 -11.23 -2.51
C MET A 265 19.54 -12.07 -3.77
N ASP A 266 18.87 -13.20 -3.72
CA ASP A 266 18.48 -13.91 -4.92
C ASP A 266 17.48 -13.00 -5.66
N MET A 267 18.01 -12.19 -6.58
CA MET A 267 17.25 -11.23 -7.38
C MET A 267 16.13 -11.91 -8.16
N LYS A 268 16.36 -13.16 -8.59
CA LYS A 268 15.35 -13.97 -9.28
C LYS A 268 14.17 -14.29 -8.36
N ASN A 269 14.42 -14.63 -7.10
CA ASN A 269 13.36 -14.85 -6.14
C ASN A 269 12.63 -13.57 -5.75
N ARG A 270 13.37 -12.45 -5.58
CA ARG A 270 12.76 -11.16 -5.23
C ARG A 270 11.79 -10.68 -6.31
N TYR A 271 12.25 -10.62 -7.55
CA TYR A 271 11.46 -10.13 -8.68
C TYR A 271 10.72 -11.24 -9.44
N GLY A 272 10.85 -12.48 -9.03
CA GLY A 272 10.20 -13.63 -9.68
C GLY A 272 8.67 -13.62 -9.65
N VAL A 273 8.09 -12.78 -8.79
CA VAL A 273 6.65 -12.51 -8.75
C VAL A 273 6.19 -11.59 -9.87
N ILE A 274 7.09 -10.79 -10.45
CA ILE A 274 6.80 -9.93 -11.59
C ILE A 274 6.73 -10.81 -12.83
N LYS A 275 5.60 -10.77 -13.51
CA LYS A 275 5.40 -11.53 -14.75
C LYS A 275 5.76 -10.71 -15.99
N TYR A 276 5.33 -9.46 -16.00
CA TYR A 276 5.54 -8.57 -17.14
C TYR A 276 5.43 -7.11 -16.71
N VAL A 277 6.32 -6.28 -17.24
CA VAL A 277 6.28 -4.81 -17.07
C VAL A 277 6.51 -4.16 -18.43
N ASN A 278 5.67 -3.16 -18.75
CA ASN A 278 5.90 -2.20 -19.81
C ASN A 278 5.51 -0.82 -19.32
N LEU A 279 6.47 0.10 -19.31
CA LEU A 279 6.31 1.42 -18.70
C LEU A 279 5.49 2.40 -19.56
N ASN A 280 5.28 2.09 -20.85
CA ASN A 280 4.71 2.99 -21.83
C ASN A 280 3.54 2.36 -22.62
N GLU A 281 3.08 1.20 -22.21
CA GLU A 281 1.99 0.50 -22.87
C GLU A 281 0.86 0.21 -21.87
N PRO A 282 -0.39 0.63 -22.18
CA PRO A 282 -1.54 0.33 -21.35
C PRO A 282 -1.71 -1.19 -21.16
N TYR A 283 -1.97 -1.61 -19.93
CA TYR A 283 -2.16 -3.03 -19.60
C TYR A 283 -3.25 -3.72 -20.42
N LYS A 284 -4.22 -2.97 -20.92
CA LYS A 284 -5.28 -3.48 -21.81
C LYS A 284 -4.75 -4.12 -23.09
N ASN A 285 -3.55 -3.75 -23.51
CA ASN A 285 -2.89 -4.32 -24.69
C ASN A 285 -2.16 -5.64 -24.38
N PHE A 286 -1.94 -5.96 -23.09
CA PHE A 286 -1.26 -7.18 -22.71
C PHE A 286 -2.19 -8.39 -22.85
N ARG A 287 -1.79 -9.36 -23.66
CA ARG A 287 -2.58 -10.57 -23.92
C ARG A 287 -2.60 -11.51 -22.71
N GLY A 288 -3.76 -12.06 -22.40
CA GLY A 288 -3.94 -13.03 -21.33
C GLY A 288 -4.18 -12.43 -19.94
N VAL A 289 -4.24 -11.11 -19.83
CA VAL A 289 -4.65 -10.41 -18.60
C VAL A 289 -6.16 -10.18 -18.63
N LYS A 290 -6.81 -10.31 -17.49
CA LYS A 290 -8.21 -9.87 -17.33
C LYS A 290 -8.22 -8.38 -17.11
N TYR A 291 -9.19 -7.70 -17.71
CA TYR A 291 -9.38 -6.26 -17.56
C TYR A 291 -10.60 -5.98 -16.69
N LEU A 292 -10.60 -4.85 -16.01
CA LEU A 292 -11.83 -4.32 -15.48
C LEU A 292 -12.79 -4.06 -16.64
N VAL A 293 -13.96 -4.68 -16.59
CA VAL A 293 -15.05 -4.38 -17.52
C VAL A 293 -15.44 -2.94 -17.27
N GLU A 294 -15.46 -2.12 -18.34
CA GLU A 294 -15.95 -0.75 -18.23
C GLU A 294 -17.34 -0.80 -17.60
N ARG A 295 -17.46 -0.17 -16.44
CA ARG A 295 -18.76 -0.06 -15.79
C ARG A 295 -19.67 0.68 -16.76
N LYS A 296 -20.72 0.03 -17.21
CA LYS A 296 -21.79 0.73 -17.90
C LYS A 296 -22.33 1.78 -16.93
N LYS A 297 -22.15 3.06 -17.32
CA LYS A 297 -22.69 4.20 -16.58
C LYS A 297 -24.20 4.09 -16.44
#